data_2098ef38a9941658b79153df2fda6cfa
#
_entry.id   2098ef38a9941658b79153df2fda6cfa
#
_cell.length_a   1.000
_cell.length_b   1.000
_cell.length_c   1.000
_cell.angle_alpha   90.00
_cell.angle_beta   90.00
_cell.angle_gamma   90.00
#
_symmetry.space_group_name_H-M   'P 1'
#
loop_
_entity.id
_entity.type
_entity.pdbx_description
1 polymer ?
#
loop_
_entity_poly.entity_id
_entity_poly.type
_entity_poly.pdbx_seq_one_letter_code
_entity_poly.pdbx_strand_id
1 'polypeptide(L)'
;GLYKVDPTKCTKLQRLSIDGTNVSSLNLSNNPNITILNISDTGIKEIDLSNLTYLQQFYADHQSSTMNTDCKLTSLDVSKNKKLVYLFASGNLLKEIDLSNNYYLQQLYLADNKLTSINLDNNPQLVNVILRKNNMDFATLPLPGDWYQYDYNQNNMPVAKTIKVGDVID
;
A
#
# COMPACT_ATOMS: atom_id res chain seq x y z
N GLY A 1 -25.57 4.04 2.51
CA GLY A 1 -24.19 4.27 2.92
C GLY A 1 -23.75 5.70 2.66
N LEU A 2 -22.61 6.12 3.18
CA LEU A 2 -22.02 7.44 2.96
C LEU A 2 -21.42 7.49 1.54
N TYR A 3 -21.79 8.51 0.74
CA TYR A 3 -21.35 8.64 -0.66
C TYR A 3 -20.43 9.85 -0.89
N LYS A 4 -20.40 10.81 0.02
CA LYS A 4 -19.61 12.03 -0.11
C LYS A 4 -19.10 12.49 1.24
N VAL A 5 -17.83 12.90 1.28
CA VAL A 5 -17.18 13.57 2.41
C VAL A 5 -16.47 14.82 1.87
N ASP A 6 -16.64 15.93 2.56
CA ASP A 6 -15.94 17.18 2.25
C ASP A 6 -15.18 17.66 3.49
N PRO A 7 -13.89 17.33 3.63
CA PRO A 7 -13.06 17.75 4.74
C PRO A 7 -12.41 19.13 4.54
N THR A 8 -12.66 19.83 3.43
CA THR A 8 -11.92 21.05 3.03
C THR A 8 -11.96 22.19 4.05
N LYS A 9 -13.01 22.22 4.89
CA LYS A 9 -13.15 23.21 5.99
C LYS A 9 -12.45 22.75 7.29
N CYS A 10 -12.02 21.50 7.38
CA CYS A 10 -11.39 20.91 8.57
C CYS A 10 -9.86 21.03 8.48
N THR A 11 -9.32 22.25 8.37
CA THR A 11 -7.89 22.49 8.10
C THR A 11 -6.91 21.99 9.16
N LYS A 12 -7.40 21.67 10.38
CA LYS A 12 -6.61 21.08 11.47
C LYS A 12 -6.77 19.56 11.59
N LEU A 13 -7.44 18.93 10.62
CA LEU A 13 -7.69 17.50 10.64
C LEU A 13 -6.38 16.71 10.65
N GLN A 14 -6.22 15.82 11.63
CA GLN A 14 -5.04 14.96 11.78
C GLN A 14 -5.34 13.50 11.42
N ARG A 15 -6.58 13.07 11.54
CA ARG A 15 -7.00 11.70 11.25
C ARG A 15 -8.31 11.72 10.47
N LEU A 16 -8.35 10.95 9.40
CA LEU A 16 -9.57 10.73 8.63
C LEU A 16 -9.73 9.24 8.35
N SER A 17 -10.87 8.68 8.74
CA SER A 17 -11.28 7.33 8.37
C SER A 17 -12.66 7.39 7.73
N ILE A 18 -12.74 6.83 6.53
CA ILE A 18 -13.97 6.70 5.75
C ILE A 18 -14.11 5.27 5.20
N ASP A 19 -13.42 4.32 5.84
CA ASP A 19 -13.42 2.92 5.43
C ASP A 19 -14.82 2.31 5.35
N GLY A 20 -15.02 1.38 4.43
CA GLY A 20 -16.29 0.70 4.22
C GLY A 20 -17.42 1.60 3.70
N THR A 21 -17.10 2.76 3.11
CA THR A 21 -18.10 3.70 2.57
C THR A 21 -18.14 3.68 1.04
N ASN A 22 -19.20 4.26 0.45
CA ASN A 22 -19.31 4.41 -1.01
C ASN A 22 -18.72 5.74 -1.54
N VAL A 23 -17.86 6.38 -0.76
CA VAL A 23 -17.16 7.60 -1.19
C VAL A 23 -16.23 7.25 -2.36
N SER A 24 -16.39 7.96 -3.50
CA SER A 24 -15.64 7.70 -4.74
C SER A 24 -14.61 8.77 -5.07
N SER A 25 -14.58 9.87 -4.33
CA SER A 25 -13.57 10.92 -4.47
C SER A 25 -13.37 11.66 -3.16
N LEU A 26 -12.15 12.14 -2.93
CA LEU A 26 -11.78 12.83 -1.70
C LEU A 26 -10.79 13.95 -2.01
N ASN A 27 -11.15 15.19 -1.67
CA ASN A 27 -10.27 16.35 -1.80
C ASN A 27 -9.60 16.65 -0.46
N LEU A 28 -8.28 16.50 -0.38
CA LEU A 28 -7.45 16.72 0.81
C LEU A 28 -6.53 17.94 0.70
N SER A 29 -6.72 18.80 -0.32
CA SER A 29 -5.85 19.95 -0.59
C SER A 29 -5.72 20.93 0.59
N ASN A 30 -6.73 21.00 1.46
CA ASN A 30 -6.75 21.88 2.63
C ASN A 30 -6.46 21.16 3.97
N ASN A 31 -5.99 19.91 3.92
CA ASN A 31 -5.80 19.09 5.13
C ASN A 31 -4.32 18.63 5.31
N PRO A 32 -3.33 19.53 5.28
CA PRO A 32 -1.91 19.17 5.29
C PRO A 32 -1.45 18.51 6.60
N ASN A 33 -2.25 18.62 7.66
CA ASN A 33 -1.92 18.09 8.98
C ASN A 33 -2.33 16.63 9.19
N ILE A 34 -2.89 15.96 8.17
CA ILE A 34 -3.29 14.55 8.29
C ILE A 34 -2.03 13.70 8.48
N THR A 35 -2.07 12.91 9.57
CA THR A 35 -1.06 11.91 9.93
C THR A 35 -1.54 10.49 9.71
N ILE A 36 -2.86 10.27 9.77
CA ILE A 36 -3.50 8.97 9.54
C ILE A 36 -4.66 9.15 8.57
N LEU A 37 -4.63 8.40 7.47
CA LEU A 37 -5.70 8.35 6.47
C LEU A 37 -6.11 6.90 6.22
N ASN A 38 -7.40 6.61 6.41
CA ASN A 38 -7.97 5.31 6.07
C ASN A 38 -9.11 5.49 5.05
N ILE A 39 -8.89 4.96 3.85
CA ILE A 39 -9.83 4.90 2.73
C ILE A 39 -10.10 3.45 2.29
N SER A 40 -9.82 2.48 3.15
CA SER A 40 -10.00 1.06 2.84
C SER A 40 -11.45 0.76 2.47
N ASP A 41 -11.64 -0.15 1.52
CA ASP A 41 -12.97 -0.56 1.07
C ASP A 41 -13.90 0.60 0.72
N THR A 42 -13.38 1.62 0.01
CA THR A 42 -14.15 2.75 -0.53
C THR A 42 -14.29 2.66 -2.05
N GLY A 43 -15.05 3.61 -2.64
CA GLY A 43 -15.19 3.77 -4.08
C GLY A 43 -14.05 4.55 -4.75
N ILE A 44 -12.98 4.90 -4.01
CA ILE A 44 -11.89 5.77 -4.50
C ILE A 44 -10.97 4.96 -5.42
N LYS A 45 -10.79 5.47 -6.66
CA LYS A 45 -9.92 4.87 -7.69
C LYS A 45 -8.56 5.57 -7.80
N GLU A 46 -8.48 6.80 -7.35
CA GLU A 46 -7.28 7.64 -7.35
C GLU A 46 -7.30 8.57 -6.15
N ILE A 47 -6.15 8.87 -5.62
CA ILE A 47 -6.00 9.76 -4.46
C ILE A 47 -4.73 10.59 -4.60
N ASP A 48 -4.85 11.90 -4.39
CA ASP A 48 -3.70 12.80 -4.29
C ASP A 48 -3.26 12.93 -2.83
N LEU A 49 -2.08 12.40 -2.52
CA LEU A 49 -1.45 12.47 -1.21
C LEU A 49 -0.33 13.52 -1.12
N SER A 50 -0.08 14.28 -2.21
CA SER A 50 1.09 15.17 -2.33
C SER A 50 1.14 16.27 -1.26
N ASN A 51 -0.01 16.73 -0.78
CA ASN A 51 -0.12 17.75 0.27
C ASN A 51 0.03 17.16 1.71
N LEU A 52 -0.03 15.84 1.88
CA LEU A 52 -0.01 15.17 3.18
C LEU A 52 1.41 14.85 3.63
N THR A 53 2.26 15.86 3.75
CA THR A 53 3.69 15.67 4.07
C THR A 53 3.96 15.16 5.49
N TYR A 54 2.96 15.15 6.36
CA TYR A 54 3.00 14.58 7.71
C TYR A 54 2.38 13.19 7.81
N LEU A 55 1.91 12.60 6.69
CA LEU A 55 1.28 11.29 6.68
C LEU A 55 2.24 10.22 7.21
N GLN A 56 1.79 9.49 8.23
CA GLN A 56 2.53 8.40 8.88
C GLN A 56 1.87 7.04 8.62
N GLN A 57 0.55 7.01 8.49
CA GLN A 57 -0.20 5.78 8.29
C GLN A 57 -1.23 5.98 7.18
N PHE A 58 -1.12 5.15 6.14
CA PHE A 58 -2.04 5.12 5.03
C PHE A 58 -2.63 3.73 4.85
N TYR A 59 -3.95 3.65 4.89
CA TYR A 59 -4.72 2.43 4.72
C TYR A 59 -5.66 2.60 3.52
N ALA A 60 -5.46 1.75 2.53
CA ALA A 60 -6.22 1.70 1.28
C ALA A 60 -6.41 0.25 0.82
N ASP A 61 -6.57 -0.69 1.77
CA ASP A 61 -6.84 -2.08 1.45
C ASP A 61 -8.21 -2.22 0.77
N HIS A 62 -8.30 -3.10 -0.23
CA HIS A 62 -9.55 -3.41 -0.90
C HIS A 62 -9.80 -4.92 -0.81
N GLN A 63 -10.31 -5.36 0.33
CA GLN A 63 -10.49 -6.77 0.70
C GLN A 63 -11.96 -7.21 0.68
N SER A 64 -12.90 -6.25 0.67
CA SER A 64 -14.32 -6.57 0.71
C SER A 64 -14.81 -7.16 -0.61
N SER A 65 -15.33 -8.37 -0.57
CA SER A 65 -15.97 -9.02 -1.72
C SER A 65 -17.32 -8.40 -2.09
N THR A 66 -17.87 -7.55 -1.24
CA THR A 66 -19.17 -6.90 -1.43
C THR A 66 -19.05 -5.56 -2.14
N MET A 67 -17.83 -5.01 -2.24
CA MET A 67 -17.57 -3.74 -2.93
C MET A 67 -17.36 -3.99 -4.43
N ASN A 68 -17.70 -2.99 -5.23
CA ASN A 68 -17.50 -3.03 -6.68
C ASN A 68 -16.00 -3.22 -6.99
N THR A 69 -15.67 -4.28 -7.73
CA THR A 69 -14.29 -4.59 -8.15
C THR A 69 -13.65 -3.48 -9.00
N ASP A 70 -14.45 -2.57 -9.55
CA ASP A 70 -13.97 -1.45 -10.35
C ASP A 70 -13.42 -0.28 -9.54
N CYS A 71 -13.55 -0.32 -8.21
CA CYS A 71 -13.13 0.75 -7.30
C CYS A 71 -11.77 0.47 -6.67
N LYS A 72 -10.75 0.12 -7.50
CA LYS A 72 -9.40 -0.22 -7.03
C LYS A 72 -8.39 0.80 -7.51
N LEU A 73 -7.41 1.11 -6.66
CA LEU A 73 -6.29 1.96 -7.05
C LEU A 73 -5.46 1.28 -8.14
N THR A 74 -5.19 1.99 -9.22
CA THR A 74 -4.33 1.54 -10.32
C THR A 74 -2.92 2.12 -10.22
N SER A 75 -2.76 3.20 -9.48
CA SER A 75 -1.49 3.86 -9.17
C SER A 75 -1.54 4.47 -7.77
N LEU A 76 -0.38 4.67 -7.17
CA LEU A 76 -0.24 5.30 -5.86
C LEU A 76 1.11 6.00 -5.79
N ASP A 77 1.10 7.34 -5.66
CA ASP A 77 2.29 8.14 -5.43
C ASP A 77 2.41 8.52 -3.96
N VAL A 78 3.45 8.02 -3.30
CA VAL A 78 3.79 8.30 -1.90
C VAL A 78 5.12 9.06 -1.77
N SER A 79 5.66 9.60 -2.87
CA SER A 79 6.98 10.25 -2.91
C SER A 79 7.09 11.49 -2.01
N LYS A 80 5.97 12.15 -1.71
CA LYS A 80 5.92 13.31 -0.80
C LYS A 80 5.69 12.93 0.66
N ASN A 81 5.30 11.69 0.94
CA ASN A 81 4.93 11.21 2.27
C ASN A 81 6.15 10.60 2.99
N LYS A 82 7.22 11.38 3.13
CA LYS A 82 8.51 10.93 3.66
C LYS A 82 8.48 10.44 5.11
N LYS A 83 7.39 10.71 5.85
CA LYS A 83 7.19 10.27 7.23
C LYS A 83 6.37 8.99 7.33
N LEU A 84 6.06 8.35 6.19
CA LEU A 84 5.23 7.16 6.14
C LEU A 84 5.92 6.00 6.88
N VAL A 85 5.17 5.39 7.81
CA VAL A 85 5.58 4.25 8.65
C VAL A 85 4.78 3.01 8.28
N TYR A 86 3.48 3.16 8.02
CA TYR A 86 2.59 2.06 7.63
C TYR A 86 1.95 2.36 6.29
N LEU A 87 2.11 1.43 5.35
CA LEU A 87 1.48 1.46 4.04
C LEU A 87 0.74 0.14 3.81
N PHE A 88 -0.60 0.20 3.83
CA PHE A 88 -1.50 -0.92 3.61
C PHE A 88 -2.34 -0.61 2.37
N ALA A 89 -2.06 -1.29 1.26
CA ALA A 89 -2.76 -1.13 -0.01
C ALA A 89 -2.96 -2.48 -0.72
N SER A 90 -3.27 -3.53 0.06
CA SER A 90 -3.59 -4.85 -0.48
C SER A 90 -4.92 -4.84 -1.25
N GLY A 91 -5.07 -5.76 -2.21
CA GLY A 91 -6.32 -5.94 -2.94
C GLY A 91 -6.58 -4.92 -4.04
N ASN A 92 -5.58 -4.14 -4.45
CA ASN A 92 -5.67 -3.13 -5.51
C ASN A 92 -5.17 -3.64 -6.88
N LEU A 93 -4.90 -2.75 -7.82
CA LEU A 93 -4.44 -3.05 -9.18
C LEU A 93 -3.08 -2.39 -9.48
N LEU A 94 -2.27 -2.14 -8.43
CA LEU A 94 -0.97 -1.49 -8.59
C LEU A 94 -0.03 -2.37 -9.41
N LYS A 95 0.56 -1.82 -10.46
CA LYS A 95 1.56 -2.49 -11.31
C LYS A 95 2.99 -2.19 -10.87
N GLU A 96 3.17 -1.05 -10.24
CA GLU A 96 4.44 -0.54 -9.72
C GLU A 96 4.17 0.37 -8.52
N ILE A 97 5.17 0.57 -7.70
CA ILE A 97 5.19 1.58 -6.65
C ILE A 97 6.64 1.99 -6.36
N ASP A 98 6.89 3.29 -6.26
CA ASP A 98 8.18 3.83 -5.85
C ASP A 98 8.16 4.17 -4.36
N LEU A 99 8.97 3.46 -3.57
CA LEU A 99 9.13 3.64 -2.13
C LEU A 99 10.48 4.27 -1.75
N SER A 100 11.25 4.77 -2.73
CA SER A 100 12.61 5.29 -2.52
C SER A 100 12.69 6.46 -1.54
N ASN A 101 11.59 7.18 -1.32
CA ASN A 101 11.50 8.31 -0.40
C ASN A 101 10.92 7.97 0.99
N ASN A 102 10.54 6.70 1.24
CA ASN A 102 9.81 6.30 2.44
C ASN A 102 10.73 5.56 3.42
N TYR A 103 11.83 6.19 3.82
CA TYR A 103 12.89 5.61 4.68
C TYR A 103 12.38 5.02 6.00
N TYR A 104 11.33 5.61 6.59
CA TYR A 104 10.78 5.20 7.90
C TYR A 104 9.74 4.09 7.82
N LEU A 105 9.51 3.52 6.62
CA LEU A 105 8.51 2.49 6.43
C LEU A 105 8.87 1.22 7.22
N GLN A 106 7.95 0.78 8.09
CA GLN A 106 8.09 -0.39 8.96
C GLN A 106 7.16 -1.53 8.55
N GLN A 107 5.95 -1.20 8.07
CA GLN A 107 4.97 -2.19 7.64
C GLN A 107 4.51 -1.88 6.23
N LEU A 108 4.63 -2.87 5.35
CA LEU A 108 4.30 -2.77 3.93
C LEU A 108 3.40 -3.95 3.54
N TYR A 109 2.11 -3.68 3.30
CA TYR A 109 1.13 -4.67 2.89
C TYR A 109 0.61 -4.31 1.50
N LEU A 110 1.07 -5.07 0.50
CA LEU A 110 0.74 -4.90 -0.93
C LEU A 110 0.28 -6.23 -1.56
N ALA A 111 -0.26 -7.14 -0.76
CA ALA A 111 -0.81 -8.39 -1.27
C ALA A 111 -1.91 -8.16 -2.31
N ASP A 112 -2.17 -9.14 -3.17
CA ASP A 112 -3.29 -9.10 -4.12
C ASP A 112 -3.26 -7.84 -5.02
N ASN A 113 -2.09 -7.50 -5.59
CA ASN A 113 -1.89 -6.44 -6.57
C ASN A 113 -1.39 -7.02 -7.91
N LYS A 114 -0.79 -6.20 -8.78
CA LYS A 114 -0.26 -6.58 -10.09
C LYS A 114 1.23 -6.22 -10.23
N LEU A 115 1.94 -6.08 -9.09
CA LEU A 115 3.35 -5.71 -9.09
C LEU A 115 4.18 -6.76 -9.82
N THR A 116 5.08 -6.31 -10.69
CA THR A 116 6.04 -7.17 -11.41
C THR A 116 7.44 -7.09 -10.81
N SER A 117 7.70 -6.07 -10.01
CA SER A 117 8.92 -5.88 -9.23
C SER A 117 8.67 -4.87 -8.11
N ILE A 118 9.56 -4.82 -7.14
CA ILE A 118 9.60 -3.79 -6.11
C ILE A 118 11.04 -3.64 -5.61
N ASN A 119 11.49 -2.39 -5.45
CA ASN A 119 12.78 -2.09 -4.82
C ASN A 119 12.56 -1.60 -3.40
N LEU A 120 13.17 -2.26 -2.41
CA LEU A 120 13.08 -1.95 -0.98
C LEU A 120 14.42 -1.54 -0.36
N ASP A 121 15.46 -1.27 -1.19
CA ASP A 121 16.81 -0.94 -0.72
C ASP A 121 16.85 0.32 0.17
N ASN A 122 15.91 1.25 -0.07
CA ASN A 122 15.81 2.50 0.69
C ASN A 122 14.86 2.43 1.89
N ASN A 123 14.39 1.22 2.28
CA ASN A 123 13.43 1.04 3.37
C ASN A 123 14.03 0.16 4.50
N PRO A 124 15.14 0.57 5.13
CA PRO A 124 15.87 -0.28 6.09
C PRO A 124 15.13 -0.49 7.42
N GLN A 125 14.00 0.19 7.64
CA GLN A 125 13.19 0.07 8.86
C GLN A 125 12.07 -0.98 8.72
N LEU A 126 11.95 -1.64 7.55
CA LEU A 126 10.91 -2.64 7.32
C LEU A 126 11.04 -3.82 8.29
N VAL A 127 9.91 -4.18 8.89
CA VAL A 127 9.76 -5.31 9.82
C VAL A 127 8.78 -6.34 9.26
N ASN A 128 7.67 -5.88 8.68
CA ASN A 128 6.66 -6.74 8.09
C ASN A 128 6.44 -6.37 6.62
N VAL A 129 6.60 -7.36 5.73
CA VAL A 129 6.45 -7.19 4.28
C VAL A 129 5.55 -8.29 3.73
N ILE A 130 4.40 -7.90 3.19
CA ILE A 130 3.40 -8.82 2.63
C ILE A 130 3.21 -8.50 1.15
N LEU A 131 3.75 -9.35 0.27
CA LEU A 131 3.75 -9.16 -1.19
C LEU A 131 3.07 -10.32 -1.95
N ARG A 132 2.43 -11.27 -1.26
CA ARG A 132 1.80 -12.43 -1.89
C ARG A 132 0.79 -12.04 -2.96
N LYS A 133 0.56 -12.95 -3.92
CA LYS A 133 -0.41 -12.78 -5.01
C LYS A 133 -0.20 -11.51 -5.85
N ASN A 134 1.04 -11.23 -6.17
CA ASN A 134 1.45 -10.28 -7.20
C ASN A 134 1.91 -11.05 -8.46
N ASN A 135 2.59 -10.38 -9.38
CA ASN A 135 3.09 -10.94 -10.64
C ASN A 135 4.63 -10.96 -10.69
N MET A 136 5.30 -10.93 -9.53
CA MET A 136 6.75 -11.03 -9.44
C MET A 136 7.21 -12.47 -9.70
N ASP A 137 8.43 -12.63 -10.19
CA ASP A 137 9.13 -13.90 -10.31
C ASP A 137 10.34 -13.95 -9.35
N PHE A 138 11.11 -15.05 -9.39
CA PHE A 138 12.27 -15.21 -8.50
C PHE A 138 13.36 -14.16 -8.72
N ALA A 139 13.45 -13.59 -9.93
CA ALA A 139 14.46 -12.56 -10.25
C ALA A 139 14.05 -11.16 -9.78
N THR A 140 12.74 -10.93 -9.58
CA THR A 140 12.19 -9.62 -9.26
C THR A 140 11.64 -9.52 -7.84
N LEU A 141 11.55 -10.65 -7.11
CA LEU A 141 11.26 -10.64 -5.68
C LEU A 141 12.41 -9.99 -4.91
N PRO A 142 12.12 -9.06 -3.99
CA PRO A 142 13.15 -8.55 -3.10
C PRO A 142 13.69 -9.68 -2.22
N LEU A 143 15.00 -9.70 -2.03
CA LEU A 143 15.61 -10.63 -1.07
C LEU A 143 15.09 -10.30 0.34
N PRO A 144 14.76 -11.33 1.15
CA PRO A 144 14.35 -11.09 2.52
C PRO A 144 15.49 -10.43 3.29
N GLY A 145 15.19 -9.26 3.88
CA GLY A 145 16.03 -8.64 4.89
C GLY A 145 15.79 -9.27 6.27
N ASP A 146 16.17 -8.58 7.33
CA ASP A 146 15.91 -8.97 8.74
C ASP A 146 14.42 -8.74 9.10
N TRP A 147 13.50 -9.08 8.20
CA TRP A 147 12.08 -8.87 8.41
C TRP A 147 11.49 -9.95 9.31
N TYR A 148 10.68 -9.56 10.26
CA TYR A 148 9.96 -10.49 11.14
C TYR A 148 8.94 -11.33 10.37
N GLN A 149 8.30 -10.74 9.35
CA GLN A 149 7.33 -11.41 8.50
C GLN A 149 7.55 -11.05 7.03
N TYR A 150 7.76 -12.07 6.19
CA TYR A 150 7.85 -11.94 4.75
C TYR A 150 6.93 -12.98 4.08
N ASP A 151 5.89 -12.51 3.41
CA ASP A 151 4.97 -13.36 2.66
C ASP A 151 5.00 -12.97 1.17
N TYR A 152 5.54 -13.88 0.34
CA TYR A 152 5.89 -13.63 -1.05
C TYR A 152 5.23 -14.58 -2.06
N ASN A 153 4.25 -15.40 -1.67
CA ASN A 153 3.60 -16.34 -2.58
C ASN A 153 2.96 -15.61 -3.77
N GLN A 154 3.49 -15.82 -4.97
CA GLN A 154 3.09 -15.10 -6.18
C GLN A 154 2.13 -15.92 -7.04
N ASN A 155 1.28 -15.23 -7.85
CA ASN A 155 0.26 -15.88 -8.69
C ASN A 155 0.85 -16.82 -9.75
N ASN A 156 2.05 -16.53 -10.26
CA ASN A 156 2.66 -17.23 -11.40
C ASN A 156 3.85 -18.10 -10.99
N MET A 157 4.16 -18.21 -9.70
CA MET A 157 5.20 -19.12 -9.26
C MET A 157 4.69 -20.56 -9.28
N PRO A 158 5.44 -21.52 -9.85
CA PRO A 158 5.15 -22.92 -9.62
C PRO A 158 5.13 -23.17 -8.10
N VAL A 159 4.19 -23.98 -7.63
CA VAL A 159 4.04 -24.31 -6.20
C VAL A 159 5.43 -24.67 -5.65
N ALA A 160 5.93 -23.85 -4.77
CA ALA A 160 7.32 -23.89 -4.36
C ALA A 160 7.65 -25.25 -3.74
N LYS A 161 8.60 -25.96 -4.30
CA LYS A 161 9.47 -26.81 -3.48
C LYS A 161 10.03 -25.90 -2.40
N THR A 162 9.83 -26.25 -1.15
CA THR A 162 10.35 -25.53 0.01
C THR A 162 11.85 -25.27 -0.20
N ILE A 163 12.23 -24.05 -0.53
CA ILE A 163 13.65 -23.65 -0.60
C ILE A 163 14.07 -23.50 0.86
N LYS A 164 14.94 -24.40 1.33
CA LYS A 164 15.58 -24.23 2.63
C LYS A 164 16.68 -23.18 2.49
N VAL A 165 16.86 -22.37 3.53
CA VAL A 165 18.01 -21.48 3.64
C VAL A 165 19.29 -22.34 3.45
N GLY A 166 20.06 -22.04 2.39
CA GLY A 166 21.26 -22.80 2.03
C GLY A 166 21.17 -23.64 0.74
N ASP A 167 20.00 -23.73 0.10
CA ASP A 167 19.88 -24.35 -1.22
C ASP A 167 20.47 -23.42 -2.27
N VAL A 168 21.46 -23.92 -3.01
CA VAL A 168 21.99 -23.24 -4.20
C VAL A 168 21.01 -23.47 -5.33
N ILE A 169 20.50 -22.38 -5.91
CA ILE A 169 19.64 -22.45 -7.10
C ILE A 169 20.57 -22.44 -8.31
N ASP A 170 20.71 -23.60 -8.97
CA ASP A 170 21.35 -23.73 -10.29
C ASP A 170 20.39 -23.29 -11.39
#